data_114f10ba956396725a8f00db192e8434
#
_entry.id   114f10ba956396725a8f00db192e8434
#
_cell.length_a   1.000
_cell.length_b   1.000
_cell.length_c   1.000
_cell.angle_alpha   90.00
_cell.angle_beta   90.00
_cell.angle_gamma   90.00
#
_symmetry.space_group_name_H-M   'P 1'
#
loop_
_entity.id
_entity.type
_entity.pdbx_description
1 polymer ?
#
loop_
_entity_poly.entity_id
_entity_poly.type
_entity_poly.pdbx_seq_one_letter_code
_entity_poly.pdbx_strand_id
1 'polypeptide(L)'
;MDLYAEGNAENTDYFYPEMADKKAAISKVEDDFLNYIRTEFLGGGNTYWVLEADGRWISALRLYPLEQEFYYLEALETHPAFRQQGYASKLLNAVISELKKTGSFVLCDCVSKKNMASIQTHLKCGFIIASEDGIDYLTGEADSRDYGMRYEYRKAAQKSSKAQA
;
A
#
# COMPACT_ATOMS: atom_id res chain seq x y z
N MET A 1 -15.67 5.63 5.86
CA MET A 1 -15.02 5.32 4.56
C MET A 1 -14.50 6.55 3.79
N ASP A 2 -14.50 7.74 4.41
CA ASP A 2 -14.16 9.01 3.73
C ASP A 2 -12.80 9.01 3.00
N LEU A 3 -11.81 8.29 3.55
CA LEU A 3 -10.49 8.15 2.94
C LEU A 3 -10.54 7.52 1.53
N TYR A 4 -11.40 6.54 1.33
CA TYR A 4 -11.52 5.75 0.10
C TYR A 4 -12.71 6.14 -0.76
N ALA A 5 -13.44 7.21 -0.41
CA ALA A 5 -14.70 7.56 -1.06
C ALA A 5 -14.56 7.77 -2.58
N GLU A 6 -13.46 8.40 -3.03
CA GLU A 6 -13.20 8.59 -4.46
C GLU A 6 -12.91 7.24 -5.15
N GLY A 7 -11.99 6.44 -4.61
CA GLY A 7 -11.66 5.13 -5.16
C GLY A 7 -12.87 4.18 -5.16
N ASN A 8 -13.69 4.20 -4.10
CA ASN A 8 -14.90 3.39 -4.04
C ASN A 8 -15.91 3.81 -5.12
N ALA A 9 -16.04 5.13 -5.38
CA ALA A 9 -16.89 5.62 -6.46
C ALA A 9 -16.39 5.22 -7.86
N GLU A 10 -15.08 5.28 -8.08
CA GLU A 10 -14.46 4.85 -9.34
C GLU A 10 -14.59 3.32 -9.55
N ASN A 11 -14.49 2.54 -8.49
CA ASN A 11 -14.58 1.09 -8.53
C ASN A 11 -15.99 0.56 -8.81
N THR A 12 -17.04 1.39 -8.68
CA THR A 12 -18.42 0.94 -8.94
C THR A 12 -18.63 0.42 -10.36
N ASP A 13 -18.03 1.07 -11.35
CA ASP A 13 -18.17 0.67 -12.75
C ASP A 13 -17.43 -0.64 -13.08
N TYR A 14 -16.41 -0.97 -12.28
CA TYR A 14 -15.68 -2.22 -12.40
C TYR A 14 -16.40 -3.38 -11.71
N PHE A 15 -16.83 -3.22 -10.45
CA PHE A 15 -17.43 -4.30 -9.66
C PHE A 15 -18.94 -4.47 -9.91
N TYR A 16 -19.63 -3.38 -10.22
CA TYR A 16 -21.10 -3.36 -10.35
C TYR A 16 -21.55 -2.58 -11.59
N PRO A 17 -21.08 -2.96 -12.81
CA PRO A 17 -21.37 -2.22 -14.05
C PRO A 17 -22.86 -2.16 -14.38
N GLU A 18 -23.64 -3.16 -13.94
CA GLU A 18 -25.08 -3.25 -14.22
C GLU A 18 -25.95 -2.45 -13.22
N MET A 19 -25.36 -1.89 -12.15
CA MET A 19 -26.13 -1.14 -11.16
C MET A 19 -26.33 0.31 -11.61
N ALA A 20 -27.60 0.64 -11.98
CA ALA A 20 -27.97 2.00 -12.38
C ALA A 20 -27.96 3.01 -11.21
N ASP A 21 -28.27 2.56 -10.00
CA ASP A 21 -28.20 3.39 -8.79
C ASP A 21 -26.76 3.46 -8.26
N LYS A 22 -26.07 4.55 -8.59
CA LYS A 22 -24.69 4.78 -8.17
C LYS A 22 -24.50 4.82 -6.65
N LYS A 23 -25.46 5.32 -5.89
CA LYS A 23 -25.35 5.34 -4.42
C LYS A 23 -25.44 3.93 -3.85
N ALA A 24 -26.35 3.12 -4.36
CA ALA A 24 -26.42 1.71 -3.97
C ALA A 24 -25.16 0.94 -4.37
N ALA A 25 -24.59 1.21 -5.55
CA ALA A 25 -23.34 0.61 -6.01
C ALA A 25 -22.16 0.99 -5.09
N ILE A 26 -22.00 2.27 -4.73
CA ILE A 26 -20.97 2.73 -3.79
C ILE A 26 -21.13 2.03 -2.43
N SER A 27 -22.35 2.01 -1.86
CA SER A 27 -22.58 1.35 -0.58
C SER A 27 -22.19 -0.13 -0.63
N LYS A 28 -22.48 -0.79 -1.76
CA LYS A 28 -22.14 -2.20 -1.93
C LYS A 28 -20.62 -2.42 -2.02
N VAL A 29 -19.89 -1.58 -2.75
CA VAL A 29 -18.42 -1.61 -2.78
C VAL A 29 -17.85 -1.42 -1.37
N GLU A 30 -18.40 -0.49 -0.58
CA GLU A 30 -17.95 -0.23 0.79
C GLU A 30 -18.24 -1.42 1.71
N ASP A 31 -19.41 -2.02 1.62
CA ASP A 31 -19.80 -3.20 2.41
C ASP A 31 -18.92 -4.41 2.08
N ASP A 32 -18.69 -4.68 0.80
CA ASP A 32 -17.82 -5.77 0.35
C ASP A 32 -16.37 -5.55 0.79
N PHE A 33 -15.88 -4.32 0.69
CA PHE A 33 -14.54 -3.97 1.18
C PHE A 33 -14.41 -4.17 2.70
N LEU A 34 -15.38 -3.70 3.48
CA LEU A 34 -15.38 -3.91 4.94
C LEU A 34 -15.46 -5.39 5.30
N ASN A 35 -16.25 -6.16 4.56
CA ASN A 35 -16.33 -7.60 4.75
C ASN A 35 -14.97 -8.27 4.46
N TYR A 36 -14.36 -7.97 3.32
CA TYR A 36 -13.03 -8.46 2.97
C TYR A 36 -11.99 -8.13 4.06
N ILE A 37 -11.95 -6.89 4.54
CA ILE A 37 -11.00 -6.50 5.60
C ILE A 37 -11.20 -7.36 6.86
N ARG A 38 -12.45 -7.62 7.25
CA ARG A 38 -12.76 -8.36 8.49
C ARG A 38 -12.53 -9.86 8.38
N THR A 39 -12.90 -10.45 7.24
CA THR A 39 -12.94 -11.92 7.09
C THR A 39 -11.65 -12.49 6.52
N GLU A 40 -10.98 -11.76 5.65
CA GLU A 40 -9.84 -12.27 4.89
C GLU A 40 -8.54 -11.53 5.22
N PHE A 41 -8.55 -10.21 5.12
CA PHE A 41 -7.34 -9.41 5.24
C PHE A 41 -6.69 -9.55 6.62
N LEU A 42 -7.41 -9.25 7.70
CA LEU A 42 -6.86 -9.27 9.06
C LEU A 42 -6.56 -10.71 9.53
N GLY A 43 -7.27 -11.70 9.02
CA GLY A 43 -7.02 -13.12 9.32
C GLY A 43 -5.74 -13.68 8.69
N GLY A 44 -5.23 -13.06 7.64
CA GLY A 44 -4.06 -13.49 6.88
C GLY A 44 -2.70 -13.02 7.44
N GLY A 45 -2.66 -12.39 8.62
CA GLY A 45 -1.43 -11.81 9.16
C GLY A 45 -1.02 -10.48 8.51
N ASN A 46 -1.89 -9.94 7.68
CA ASN A 46 -1.71 -8.66 7.00
C ASN A 46 -1.93 -7.50 7.97
N THR A 47 -1.38 -6.33 7.66
CA THR A 47 -1.48 -5.16 8.52
C THR A 47 -2.02 -3.95 7.78
N TYR A 48 -2.93 -3.25 8.44
CA TYR A 48 -3.47 -1.98 8.00
C TYR A 48 -2.76 -0.85 8.73
N TRP A 49 -2.07 0.00 7.98
CA TRP A 49 -1.33 1.14 8.52
C TRP A 49 -2.12 2.41 8.29
N VAL A 50 -2.33 3.17 9.35
CA VAL A 50 -3.14 4.39 9.32
C VAL A 50 -2.37 5.52 9.97
N LEU A 51 -2.35 6.67 9.31
CA LEU A 51 -1.99 7.94 9.90
C LEU A 51 -3.28 8.66 10.27
N GLU A 52 -3.47 8.88 11.56
CA GLU A 52 -4.66 9.51 12.12
C GLU A 52 -4.34 10.86 12.77
N ALA A 53 -5.24 11.80 12.67
CA ALA A 53 -5.26 13.00 13.49
C ALA A 53 -6.71 13.40 13.80
N ASP A 54 -6.95 13.78 15.06
CA ASP A 54 -8.25 14.22 15.56
C ASP A 54 -9.40 13.23 15.26
N GLY A 55 -9.11 11.93 15.40
CA GLY A 55 -10.07 10.85 15.14
C GLY A 55 -10.40 10.62 13.66
N ARG A 56 -9.62 11.21 12.74
CA ARG A 56 -9.80 11.04 11.28
C ARG A 56 -8.62 10.36 10.66
N TRP A 57 -8.90 9.44 9.75
CA TRP A 57 -7.87 8.82 8.93
C TRP A 57 -7.42 9.80 7.84
N ILE A 58 -6.16 10.18 7.90
CA ILE A 58 -5.54 11.12 6.95
C ILE A 58 -4.91 10.38 5.78
N SER A 59 -4.19 9.30 6.07
CA SER A 59 -3.59 8.44 5.06
C SER A 59 -3.58 7.00 5.56
N ALA A 60 -3.71 6.04 4.66
CA ALA A 60 -3.64 4.63 5.00
C ALA A 60 -3.02 3.81 3.87
N LEU A 61 -2.57 2.61 4.21
CA LEU A 61 -2.10 1.60 3.27
C LEU A 61 -2.31 0.20 3.84
N ARG A 62 -2.32 -0.80 2.97
CA ARG A 62 -2.32 -2.21 3.31
C ARG A 62 -0.94 -2.80 3.09
N LEU A 63 -0.50 -3.67 3.99
CA LEU A 63 0.79 -4.34 3.91
C LEU A 63 0.59 -5.84 4.07
N TYR A 64 1.11 -6.59 3.12
CA TYR A 64 1.05 -8.05 3.05
C TYR A 64 2.46 -8.62 3.22
N PRO A 65 2.74 -9.36 4.30
CA PRO A 65 3.93 -10.20 4.38
C PRO A 65 3.69 -11.44 3.50
N LEU A 66 4.43 -11.57 2.39
CA LEU A 66 4.26 -12.69 1.45
C LEU A 66 5.19 -13.85 1.77
N GLU A 67 6.48 -13.54 1.93
CA GLU A 67 7.54 -14.50 2.28
C GLU A 67 8.47 -13.87 3.31
N GLN A 68 9.47 -14.62 3.75
CA GLN A 68 10.47 -14.07 4.64
C GLN A 68 11.20 -12.89 3.99
N GLU A 69 11.17 -11.73 4.64
CA GLU A 69 11.78 -10.48 4.19
C GLU A 69 11.13 -9.87 2.90
N PHE A 70 10.00 -10.40 2.42
CA PHE A 70 9.33 -9.85 1.25
C PHE A 70 7.92 -9.37 1.61
N TYR A 71 7.63 -8.11 1.26
CA TYR A 71 6.37 -7.43 1.57
C TYR A 71 5.78 -6.81 0.30
N TYR A 72 4.46 -6.87 0.20
CA TYR A 72 3.70 -6.18 -0.82
C TYR A 72 2.83 -5.12 -0.18
N LEU A 73 2.86 -3.91 -0.74
CA LEU A 73 2.09 -2.75 -0.32
C LEU A 73 0.99 -2.50 -1.33
N GLU A 74 -0.19 -2.16 -0.84
CA GLU A 74 -1.33 -1.76 -1.66
C GLU A 74 -2.08 -0.59 -1.07
N ALA A 75 -2.86 0.06 -1.93
CA ALA A 75 -3.86 1.04 -1.56
C ALA A 75 -3.33 2.15 -0.65
N LEU A 76 -2.13 2.65 -0.95
CA LEU A 76 -1.64 3.88 -0.33
C LEU A 76 -2.53 5.04 -0.76
N GLU A 77 -3.39 5.47 0.16
CA GLU A 77 -4.35 6.54 -0.09
C GLU A 77 -4.18 7.68 0.91
N THR A 78 -4.48 8.88 0.48
CA THR A 78 -4.54 10.07 1.33
C THR A 78 -5.85 10.79 1.10
N HIS A 79 -6.55 11.10 2.18
CA HIS A 79 -7.81 11.82 2.15
C HIS A 79 -7.67 13.11 1.33
N PRO A 80 -8.60 13.42 0.40
CA PRO A 80 -8.49 14.53 -0.53
C PRO A 80 -8.13 15.88 0.11
N ALA A 81 -8.73 16.21 1.25
CA ALA A 81 -8.46 17.46 1.96
C ALA A 81 -7.02 17.57 2.53
N PHE A 82 -6.27 16.46 2.58
CA PHE A 82 -4.93 16.41 3.15
C PHE A 82 -3.85 16.04 2.12
N ARG A 83 -4.22 15.94 0.84
CA ARG A 83 -3.27 15.68 -0.26
C ARG A 83 -2.26 16.82 -0.41
N GLN A 84 -1.13 16.53 -1.04
CA GLN A 84 -0.02 17.47 -1.30
C GLN A 84 0.64 18.08 -0.04
N GLN A 85 0.37 17.52 1.13
CA GLN A 85 0.96 17.93 2.43
C GLN A 85 1.99 16.92 2.98
N GLY A 86 2.36 15.93 2.16
CA GLY A 86 3.40 14.96 2.51
C GLY A 86 2.94 13.80 3.42
N TYR A 87 1.67 13.65 3.69
CA TYR A 87 1.17 12.60 4.60
C TYR A 87 1.39 11.19 4.08
N ALA A 88 1.21 10.94 2.78
CA ALA A 88 1.54 9.65 2.16
C ALA A 88 3.01 9.28 2.37
N SER A 89 3.94 10.21 2.12
CA SER A 89 5.37 10.01 2.36
C SER A 89 5.68 9.78 3.84
N LYS A 90 4.99 10.48 4.76
CA LYS A 90 5.14 10.30 6.20
C LYS A 90 4.73 8.89 6.63
N LEU A 91 3.58 8.42 6.16
CA LEU A 91 3.09 7.07 6.44
C LEU A 91 4.03 6.01 5.88
N LEU A 92 4.41 6.13 4.61
CA LEU A 92 5.29 5.16 3.94
C LEU A 92 6.67 5.07 4.62
N ASN A 93 7.25 6.21 5.02
CA ASN A 93 8.50 6.23 5.79
C ASN A 93 8.35 5.62 7.18
N ALA A 94 7.19 5.74 7.82
CA ALA A 94 6.91 5.09 9.11
C ALA A 94 6.91 3.56 8.95
N VAL A 95 6.24 3.04 7.93
CA VAL A 95 6.25 1.59 7.60
C VAL A 95 7.66 1.11 7.33
N ILE A 96 8.41 1.78 6.47
CA ILE A 96 9.82 1.46 6.17
C ILE A 96 10.65 1.43 7.46
N SER A 97 10.45 2.40 8.35
CA SER A 97 11.19 2.49 9.61
C SER A 97 10.89 1.32 10.55
N GLU A 98 9.64 0.87 10.62
CA GLU A 98 9.28 -0.31 11.41
C GLU A 98 9.85 -1.59 10.81
N LEU A 99 9.75 -1.76 9.49
CA LEU A 99 10.33 -2.93 8.81
C LEU A 99 11.85 -3.01 8.98
N LYS A 100 12.57 -1.88 9.01
CA LYS A 100 14.02 -1.85 9.29
C LYS A 100 14.40 -2.43 10.66
N LYS A 101 13.50 -2.38 11.64
CA LYS A 101 13.75 -2.96 12.97
C LYS A 101 13.74 -4.48 12.93
N THR A 102 12.97 -5.09 12.02
CA THR A 102 12.86 -6.55 11.91
C THR A 102 14.04 -7.20 11.20
N GLY A 103 14.70 -6.51 10.28
CA GLY A 103 15.83 -7.06 9.52
C GLY A 103 15.97 -6.45 8.14
N SER A 104 16.60 -7.22 7.22
CA SER A 104 16.60 -6.93 5.80
C SER A 104 15.21 -7.16 5.21
N PHE A 105 14.83 -6.42 4.19
CA PHE A 105 13.56 -6.65 3.50
C PHE A 105 13.52 -6.04 2.10
N VAL A 106 12.57 -6.53 1.32
CA VAL A 106 12.11 -5.97 0.06
C VAL A 106 10.66 -5.57 0.22
N LEU A 107 10.30 -4.37 -0.22
CA LEU A 107 8.93 -3.86 -0.25
C LEU A 107 8.58 -3.47 -1.68
N CYS A 108 7.54 -4.10 -2.23
CA CYS A 108 7.05 -3.85 -3.58
C CYS A 108 5.67 -3.21 -3.57
N ASP A 109 5.35 -2.50 -4.64
CA ASP A 109 4.04 -1.90 -4.92
C ASP A 109 3.83 -1.83 -6.43
N CYS A 110 2.57 -1.79 -6.86
CA CYS A 110 2.16 -1.48 -8.22
C CYS A 110 1.54 -0.08 -8.26
N VAL A 111 2.08 0.77 -9.11
CA VAL A 111 1.63 2.17 -9.18
C VAL A 111 1.27 2.52 -10.63
N SER A 112 0.03 2.95 -10.83
CA SER A 112 -0.44 3.38 -12.15
C SER A 112 0.50 4.43 -12.76
N LYS A 113 0.90 4.20 -14.01
CA LYS A 113 1.75 5.11 -14.81
C LYS A 113 1.14 6.50 -14.96
N LYS A 114 -0.18 6.62 -14.80
CA LYS A 114 -0.91 7.89 -14.81
C LYS A 114 -0.89 8.61 -13.45
N ASN A 115 -0.58 7.89 -12.35
CA ASN A 115 -0.59 8.45 -11.01
C ASN A 115 0.78 9.05 -10.64
N MET A 116 1.11 10.18 -11.27
CA MET A 116 2.38 10.87 -11.04
C MET A 116 2.60 11.25 -9.56
N ALA A 117 1.54 11.55 -8.83
CA ALA A 117 1.64 11.89 -7.41
C ALA A 117 2.13 10.70 -6.57
N SER A 118 1.58 9.50 -6.82
CA SER A 118 2.02 8.26 -6.17
C SER A 118 3.45 7.90 -6.58
N ILE A 119 3.78 7.94 -7.87
CA ILE A 119 5.14 7.68 -8.37
C ILE A 119 6.16 8.58 -7.66
N GLN A 120 5.91 9.89 -7.61
CA GLN A 120 6.79 10.85 -6.95
C GLN A 120 6.92 10.60 -5.44
N THR A 121 5.83 10.18 -4.79
CA THR A 121 5.83 9.83 -3.36
C THR A 121 6.75 8.64 -3.10
N HIS A 122 6.63 7.57 -3.89
CA HIS A 122 7.45 6.38 -3.77
C HIS A 122 8.93 6.69 -4.02
N LEU A 123 9.25 7.41 -5.11
CA LEU A 123 10.63 7.81 -5.42
C LEU A 123 11.25 8.64 -4.28
N LYS A 124 10.51 9.59 -3.70
CA LYS A 124 10.98 10.39 -2.54
C LYS A 124 11.24 9.54 -1.30
N CYS A 125 10.52 8.44 -1.13
CA CYS A 125 10.71 7.50 -0.03
C CYS A 125 11.80 6.45 -0.30
N GLY A 126 12.50 6.54 -1.45
CA GLY A 126 13.63 5.68 -1.79
C GLY A 126 13.27 4.44 -2.60
N PHE A 127 12.04 4.33 -3.09
CA PHE A 127 11.70 3.32 -4.08
C PHE A 127 12.35 3.64 -5.43
N ILE A 128 12.51 2.61 -6.23
CA ILE A 128 12.88 2.71 -7.65
C ILE A 128 11.77 2.10 -8.51
N ILE A 129 11.67 2.52 -9.76
CA ILE A 129 10.92 1.78 -10.77
C ILE A 129 11.77 0.56 -11.12
N ALA A 130 11.32 -0.61 -10.71
CA ALA A 130 12.05 -1.86 -10.89
C ALA A 130 11.57 -2.63 -12.13
N SER A 131 10.35 -2.36 -12.59
CA SER A 131 9.75 -3.00 -13.76
C SER A 131 8.84 -2.03 -14.50
N GLU A 132 8.82 -2.12 -15.84
CA GLU A 132 7.88 -1.40 -16.70
C GLU A 132 6.45 -1.90 -16.54
N ASP A 133 6.25 -3.17 -16.18
CA ASP A 133 4.95 -3.74 -15.88
C ASP A 133 4.85 -3.98 -14.38
N GLY A 134 3.73 -3.57 -13.79
CA GLY A 134 3.39 -3.88 -12.41
C GLY A 134 3.06 -5.36 -12.27
N ILE A 135 3.42 -5.96 -11.14
CA ILE A 135 3.02 -7.33 -10.80
C ILE A 135 2.23 -7.27 -9.50
N ASP A 136 0.96 -7.65 -9.57
CA ASP A 136 0.18 -7.92 -8.37
C ASP A 136 0.70 -9.22 -7.73
N TYR A 137 1.39 -9.09 -6.61
CA TYR A 137 1.99 -10.23 -5.92
C TYR A 137 0.98 -11.12 -5.17
N LEU A 138 -0.28 -10.72 -5.08
CA LEU A 138 -1.35 -11.55 -4.49
C LEU A 138 -1.95 -12.51 -5.53
N THR A 139 -2.08 -12.05 -6.78
CA THR A 139 -2.66 -12.84 -7.88
C THR A 139 -1.59 -13.40 -8.83
N GLY A 140 -0.42 -12.78 -8.90
CA GLY A 140 0.63 -13.06 -9.87
C GLY A 140 0.38 -12.44 -11.25
N GLU A 141 -0.66 -11.62 -11.40
CA GLU A 141 -1.00 -10.97 -12.67
C GLU A 141 -0.09 -9.76 -12.93
N ALA A 142 0.31 -9.61 -14.19
CA ALA A 142 1.05 -8.45 -14.67
C ALA A 142 0.12 -7.43 -15.31
N ASP A 143 0.32 -6.13 -15.03
CA ASP A 143 -0.42 -5.04 -15.64
C ASP A 143 0.54 -4.03 -16.29
N SER A 144 0.46 -3.90 -17.62
CA SER A 144 1.28 -2.96 -18.39
C SER A 144 0.89 -1.49 -18.18
N ARG A 145 -0.22 -1.21 -17.50
CA ARG A 145 -0.67 0.15 -17.14
C ARG A 145 0.04 0.68 -15.90
N ASP A 146 0.69 -0.19 -15.14
CA ASP A 146 1.33 0.11 -13.87
C ASP A 146 2.86 -0.06 -13.98
N TYR A 147 3.59 0.64 -13.12
CA TYR A 147 4.99 0.36 -12.82
C TYR A 147 5.10 -0.60 -11.64
N GLY A 148 6.06 -1.53 -11.69
CA GLY A 148 6.51 -2.22 -10.50
C GLY A 148 7.49 -1.34 -9.71
N MET A 149 7.09 -0.92 -8.52
CA MET A 149 7.92 -0.11 -7.62
C MET A 149 8.59 -1.02 -6.58
N ARG A 150 9.84 -0.73 -6.22
CA ARG A 150 10.60 -1.56 -5.27
C ARG A 150 11.46 -0.69 -4.35
N TYR A 151 11.40 -1.00 -3.06
CA TYR A 151 12.32 -0.54 -2.03
C TYR A 151 13.07 -1.74 -1.45
N GLU A 152 14.36 -1.63 -1.25
CA GLU A 152 15.17 -2.69 -0.65
C GLU A 152 16.02 -2.14 0.48
N TYR A 153 16.02 -2.84 1.61
CA TYR A 153 16.89 -2.57 2.74
C TYR A 153 17.68 -3.82 3.09
N ARG A 154 19.02 -3.65 3.22
CA ARG A 154 19.93 -4.68 3.70
C ARG A 154 20.49 -4.24 5.03
N LYS A 155 20.18 -5.00 6.08
CA LYS A 155 20.76 -4.79 7.40
C LYS A 155 22.22 -5.23 7.36
N ALA A 156 23.14 -4.33 7.75
CA ALA A 156 24.57 -4.68 7.82
C ALA A 156 24.79 -5.87 8.76
N ALA A 157 25.51 -6.88 8.30
CA ALA A 157 25.91 -8.00 9.17
C ALA A 157 26.65 -7.46 10.38
N GLN A 158 26.21 -7.77 11.57
CA GLN A 158 26.96 -7.49 12.79
C GLN A 158 28.29 -8.26 12.70
N LYS A 159 29.41 -7.53 12.59
CA LYS A 159 30.71 -8.15 12.75
C LYS A 159 30.75 -8.75 14.16
N SER A 160 30.67 -10.08 14.25
CA SER A 160 30.91 -10.77 15.50
C SER A 160 32.35 -10.48 15.92
N SER A 161 32.55 -9.59 16.88
CA SER A 161 33.82 -9.44 17.56
C SER A 161 34.04 -10.72 18.38
N LYS A 162 34.64 -11.74 17.76
CA LYS A 162 35.30 -12.78 18.54
C LYS A 162 36.47 -12.09 19.21
N ALA A 163 36.28 -11.67 20.46
CA ALA A 163 37.39 -11.43 21.35
C ALA A 163 38.15 -12.75 21.48
N GLN A 164 39.35 -12.78 20.94
CA GLN A 164 40.32 -13.80 21.28
C GLN A 164 40.78 -13.52 22.72
N ALA A 165 40.44 -14.45 23.59
CA ALA A 165 41.08 -14.57 24.89
C ALA A 165 42.33 -15.39 24.76
#